data_d5020193302b94784129d4484d7e3ddf
#
_entry.id   d5020193302b94784129d4484d7e3ddf
#
_cell.length_a   1.000
_cell.length_b   1.000
_cell.length_c   1.000
_cell.angle_alpha   90.00
_cell.angle_beta   90.00
_cell.angle_gamma   90.00
#
_symmetry.space_group_name_H-M   'P 1'
#
loop_
_entity.id
_entity.type
_entity.pdbx_description
1 polymer ?
#
loop_
_entity_poly.entity_id
_entity_poly.type
_entity_poly.pdbx_seq_one_letter_code
_entity_poly.pdbx_strand_id
1 'polypeptide(L)'
;GVESNYGDISGKYPLLQALGTLSCEGRRQSYFRGEFFATMRILQRGDLTQDQLYGSWAGAFGHTQFMPSTYERLAVDFDGDGRRDLVSSTTDALASTANFLKRAGWQTGMPWGFEVTIPQGMSVAGESRRNKRSLNSWVAQGVTRADGTALIQGNLSGSMPAGLISPAGANGPIFLVFKNF
;
A
#
# COMPACT_ATOMS: atom_id res chain seq x y z
N GLY A 1 -8.91 0.26 7.25
CA GLY A 1 -10.35 0.16 7.26
C GLY A 1 -10.82 -1.27 7.10
N VAL A 2 -11.00 -1.73 5.87
CA VAL A 2 -11.61 -3.05 5.59
C VAL A 2 -10.81 -4.22 6.17
N GLU A 3 -9.49 -4.21 6.08
CA GLU A 3 -8.63 -5.33 6.53
C GLU A 3 -8.61 -5.55 8.05
N SER A 4 -8.80 -4.51 8.82
CA SER A 4 -8.77 -4.57 10.28
C SER A 4 -10.13 -4.25 10.92
N ASN A 5 -11.21 -4.18 10.11
CA ASN A 5 -12.52 -3.71 10.57
C ASN A 5 -12.40 -2.41 11.40
N TYR A 6 -11.73 -1.41 10.84
CA TYR A 6 -11.47 -0.12 11.48
C TYR A 6 -10.69 -0.20 12.81
N GLY A 7 -9.88 -1.25 12.99
CA GLY A 7 -9.06 -1.45 14.17
C GLY A 7 -9.56 -2.52 15.15
N ASP A 8 -10.79 -2.98 15.00
CA ASP A 8 -11.37 -4.02 15.88
C ASP A 8 -10.66 -5.38 15.74
N ILE A 9 -10.06 -5.64 14.57
CA ILE A 9 -9.37 -6.90 14.27
C ILE A 9 -7.92 -6.59 13.90
N SER A 10 -7.08 -6.40 14.90
CA SER A 10 -5.64 -6.11 14.72
C SER A 10 -4.75 -7.36 14.58
N GLY A 11 -5.33 -8.55 14.73
CA GLY A 11 -4.61 -9.83 14.78
C GLY A 11 -4.42 -10.34 16.21
N LYS A 12 -4.15 -11.64 16.35
CA LYS A 12 -4.10 -12.34 17.64
C LYS A 12 -2.75 -12.99 17.96
N TYR A 13 -1.75 -12.82 17.10
CA TYR A 13 -0.44 -13.42 17.30
C TYR A 13 0.51 -12.43 17.97
N PRO A 14 1.21 -12.81 19.06
CA PRO A 14 2.28 -11.99 19.60
C PRO A 14 3.37 -11.79 18.55
N LEU A 15 3.71 -10.54 18.22
CA LEU A 15 4.64 -10.23 17.12
C LEU A 15 6.01 -10.88 17.31
N LEU A 16 6.56 -10.82 18.52
CA LEU A 16 7.86 -11.41 18.81
C LEU A 16 7.88 -12.92 18.55
N GLN A 17 6.82 -13.63 18.93
CA GLN A 17 6.70 -15.06 18.70
C GLN A 17 6.56 -15.39 17.22
N ALA A 18 5.64 -14.70 16.54
CA ALA A 18 5.38 -14.92 15.11
C ALA A 18 6.63 -14.63 14.26
N LEU A 19 7.25 -13.48 14.46
CA LEU A 19 8.45 -13.09 13.71
C LEU A 19 9.68 -13.89 14.10
N GLY A 20 9.82 -14.27 15.37
CA GLY A 20 10.87 -15.18 15.85
C GLY A 20 10.80 -16.52 15.12
N THR A 21 9.64 -17.15 15.06
CA THR A 21 9.42 -18.40 14.32
C THR A 21 9.76 -18.23 12.84
N LEU A 22 9.22 -17.21 12.18
CA LEU A 22 9.46 -16.98 10.75
C LEU A 22 10.91 -16.58 10.42
N SER A 23 11.66 -16.07 11.40
CA SER A 23 13.09 -15.76 11.23
C SER A 23 13.98 -17.00 11.23
N CYS A 24 13.50 -18.11 11.81
CA CYS A 24 14.22 -19.38 11.93
C CYS A 24 13.71 -20.43 10.94
N GLU A 25 12.42 -20.39 10.59
CA GLU A 25 11.76 -21.39 9.79
C GLU A 25 11.09 -20.80 8.54
N GLY A 26 10.99 -21.59 7.48
CA GLY A 26 10.25 -21.23 6.27
C GLY A 26 10.99 -20.38 5.27
N ARG A 27 10.22 -19.64 4.47
CA ARG A 27 10.73 -18.79 3.37
C ARG A 27 10.98 -17.37 3.86
N ARG A 28 11.99 -16.67 3.28
CA ARG A 28 12.29 -15.26 3.57
C ARG A 28 12.79 -15.00 5.00
N GLN A 29 13.53 -15.92 5.58
CA GLN A 29 14.06 -15.80 6.95
C GLN A 29 14.79 -14.47 7.21
N SER A 30 15.67 -14.03 6.30
CA SER A 30 16.39 -12.76 6.44
C SER A 30 15.45 -11.56 6.55
N TYR A 31 14.37 -11.54 5.78
CA TYR A 31 13.35 -10.50 5.85
C TYR A 31 12.68 -10.50 7.22
N PHE A 32 12.17 -11.65 7.67
CA PHE A 32 11.49 -11.74 8.97
C PHE A 32 12.42 -11.51 10.16
N ARG A 33 13.70 -11.84 10.03
CA ARG A 33 14.71 -11.48 11.03
C ARG A 33 14.85 -9.95 11.13
N GLY A 34 14.84 -9.24 10.03
CA GLY A 34 14.81 -7.77 10.01
C GLY A 34 13.59 -7.21 10.73
N GLU A 35 12.41 -7.77 10.47
CA GLU A 35 11.16 -7.37 11.12
C GLU A 35 11.15 -7.69 12.63
N PHE A 36 11.72 -8.83 13.03
CA PHE A 36 11.90 -9.18 14.45
C PHE A 36 12.76 -8.16 15.19
N PHE A 37 13.91 -7.79 14.63
CA PHE A 37 14.75 -6.76 15.23
C PHE A 37 14.11 -5.37 15.22
N ALA A 38 13.34 -5.05 14.20
CA ALA A 38 12.53 -3.82 14.18
C ALA A 38 11.53 -3.80 15.35
N THR A 39 10.85 -4.93 15.63
CA THR A 39 9.95 -5.06 16.78
C THR A 39 10.69 -4.84 18.11
N MET A 40 11.88 -5.40 18.26
CA MET A 40 12.71 -5.18 19.46
C MET A 40 13.06 -3.70 19.65
N ARG A 41 13.40 -2.99 18.58
CA ARG A 41 13.70 -1.55 18.65
C ARG A 41 12.48 -0.69 18.98
N ILE A 42 11.27 -1.07 18.50
CA ILE A 42 10.02 -0.42 18.90
C ILE A 42 9.82 -0.50 20.41
N LEU A 43 10.00 -1.70 20.97
CA LEU A 43 9.94 -1.91 22.43
C LEU A 43 11.00 -1.12 23.17
N GLN A 44 12.24 -1.15 22.70
CA GLN A 44 13.36 -0.43 23.32
C GLN A 44 13.12 1.08 23.39
N ARG A 45 12.44 1.66 22.39
CA ARG A 45 12.09 3.09 22.40
C ARG A 45 10.92 3.44 23.31
N GLY A 46 10.14 2.45 23.73
CA GLY A 46 8.98 2.65 24.57
C GLY A 46 7.75 3.24 23.86
N ASP A 47 7.73 3.27 22.52
CA ASP A 47 6.56 3.71 21.76
C ASP A 47 5.34 2.81 22.04
N LEU A 48 5.58 1.49 22.13
CA LEU A 48 4.58 0.47 22.42
C LEU A 48 5.09 -0.52 23.45
N THR A 49 4.17 -1.13 24.19
CA THR A 49 4.45 -2.19 25.15
C THR A 49 4.31 -3.57 24.49
N GLN A 50 4.84 -4.61 25.14
CA GLN A 50 4.78 -5.97 24.61
C GLN A 50 3.34 -6.48 24.45
N ASP A 51 2.46 -6.12 25.37
CA ASP A 51 1.04 -6.47 25.36
C ASP A 51 0.21 -5.70 24.32
N GLN A 52 0.75 -4.64 23.71
CA GLN A 52 0.17 -3.96 22.54
C GLN A 52 0.64 -4.59 21.22
N LEU A 53 1.73 -5.35 21.21
CA LEU A 53 2.34 -5.90 20.00
C LEU A 53 1.71 -7.24 19.59
N TYR A 54 0.44 -7.20 19.25
CA TYR A 54 -0.29 -8.28 18.59
C TYR A 54 -0.61 -7.93 17.15
N GLY A 55 -0.62 -8.92 16.27
CA GLY A 55 -0.86 -8.68 14.87
C GLY A 55 -1.18 -9.95 14.07
N SER A 56 -0.97 -9.87 12.77
CA SER A 56 -1.10 -11.01 11.87
C SER A 56 -0.01 -12.04 12.11
N TRP A 57 -0.21 -13.25 11.63
CA TRP A 57 0.80 -14.33 11.67
C TRP A 57 2.13 -13.95 10.99
N ALA A 58 2.11 -12.98 10.09
CA ALA A 58 3.28 -12.47 9.36
C ALA A 58 3.86 -11.18 9.96
N GLY A 59 3.34 -10.69 11.11
CA GLY A 59 3.89 -9.57 11.85
C GLY A 59 3.36 -8.18 11.47
N ALA A 60 2.31 -8.07 10.65
CA ALA A 60 1.61 -6.81 10.43
C ALA A 60 0.73 -6.48 11.64
N PHE A 61 0.73 -5.22 12.11
CA PHE A 61 0.06 -4.86 13.35
C PHE A 61 -0.56 -3.45 13.34
N GLY A 62 -1.38 -3.18 14.37
CA GLY A 62 -2.07 -1.91 14.57
C GLY A 62 -3.24 -1.68 13.61
N HIS A 63 -3.89 -0.54 13.72
CA HIS A 63 -5.05 -0.15 12.91
C HIS A 63 -4.82 -0.26 11.40
N THR A 64 -3.61 -0.01 10.94
CA THR A 64 -3.24 0.08 9.52
C THR A 64 -2.34 -1.06 9.04
N GLN A 65 -2.13 -2.06 9.89
CA GLN A 65 -1.40 -3.28 9.57
C GLN A 65 0.00 -2.98 8.99
N PHE A 66 0.75 -2.10 9.64
CA PHE A 66 2.14 -1.85 9.29
C PHE A 66 3.03 -3.03 9.69
N MET A 67 4.03 -3.30 8.86
CA MET A 67 5.16 -4.13 9.28
C MET A 67 6.06 -3.33 10.23
N PRO A 68 6.76 -3.97 11.20
CA PRO A 68 7.62 -3.27 12.15
C PRO A 68 8.65 -2.34 11.51
N SER A 69 9.30 -2.75 10.44
CA SER A 69 10.25 -1.91 9.71
C SER A 69 9.58 -0.71 9.02
N THR A 70 8.33 -0.86 8.60
CA THR A 70 7.53 0.25 8.04
C THR A 70 7.14 1.22 9.15
N TYR A 71 6.74 0.72 10.31
CA TYR A 71 6.49 1.52 11.50
C TYR A 71 7.72 2.35 11.87
N GLU A 72 8.89 1.76 12.01
CA GLU A 72 10.11 2.49 12.36
C GLU A 72 10.38 3.70 11.44
N ARG A 73 10.16 3.50 10.16
CA ARG A 73 10.45 4.52 9.14
C ARG A 73 9.37 5.58 8.99
N LEU A 74 8.11 5.24 9.24
CA LEU A 74 6.97 6.03 8.77
C LEU A 74 5.93 6.36 9.83
N ALA A 75 5.98 5.73 11.01
CA ALA A 75 5.07 6.07 12.09
C ALA A 75 5.32 7.50 12.59
N VAL A 76 4.25 8.21 12.88
CA VAL A 76 4.22 9.61 13.31
C VAL A 76 3.50 9.68 14.64
N ASP A 77 4.08 10.42 15.58
CA ASP A 77 3.42 10.95 16.76
C ASP A 77 2.72 12.24 16.34
N PHE A 78 1.43 12.20 16.15
CA PHE A 78 0.66 13.34 15.64
C PHE A 78 0.01 14.16 16.76
N ASP A 79 -0.38 13.52 17.84
CA ASP A 79 -0.97 14.21 18.99
C ASP A 79 0.08 14.78 19.95
N GLY A 80 1.34 14.44 19.77
CA GLY A 80 2.48 15.05 20.49
C GLY A 80 2.67 14.50 21.90
N ASP A 81 2.16 13.29 22.18
CA ASP A 81 2.29 12.63 23.50
C ASP A 81 3.69 11.99 23.71
N GLY A 82 4.56 12.03 22.72
CA GLY A 82 5.92 11.48 22.73
C GLY A 82 5.98 10.01 22.29
N ARG A 83 4.87 9.43 21.81
CA ARG A 83 4.75 8.04 21.37
C ARG A 83 4.17 7.98 19.98
N ARG A 84 4.44 6.95 19.23
CA ARG A 84 3.87 6.71 17.90
C ARG A 84 2.95 5.50 17.99
N ASP A 85 1.75 5.67 18.53
CA ASP A 85 0.85 4.58 18.87
C ASP A 85 -0.15 4.26 17.74
N LEU A 86 0.21 3.30 16.88
CA LEU A 86 -0.66 2.81 15.82
C LEU A 86 -1.68 1.75 16.29
N VAL A 87 -1.67 1.41 17.57
CA VAL A 87 -2.54 0.38 18.16
C VAL A 87 -3.72 1.01 18.88
N SER A 88 -3.47 2.04 19.71
CA SER A 88 -4.50 2.65 20.54
C SER A 88 -4.85 4.07 20.08
N SER A 89 -3.94 4.79 19.39
CA SER A 89 -4.19 6.13 18.85
C SER A 89 -4.63 6.07 17.39
N THR A 90 -5.93 6.31 17.14
CA THR A 90 -6.45 6.44 15.77
C THR A 90 -5.82 7.63 15.04
N THR A 91 -5.48 8.68 15.77
CA THR A 91 -4.86 9.90 15.24
C THR A 91 -3.48 9.61 14.66
N ASP A 92 -2.63 8.91 15.40
CA ASP A 92 -1.30 8.48 14.96
C ASP A 92 -1.39 7.49 13.79
N ALA A 93 -2.34 6.56 13.86
CA ALA A 93 -2.56 5.58 12.80
C ALA A 93 -2.92 6.27 11.47
N LEU A 94 -3.83 7.24 11.49
CA LEU A 94 -4.22 8.00 10.29
C LEU A 94 -3.07 8.89 9.78
N ALA A 95 -2.37 9.61 10.66
CA ALA A 95 -1.23 10.44 10.31
C ALA A 95 -0.07 9.62 9.74
N SER A 96 0.20 8.45 10.32
CA SER A 96 1.22 7.51 9.83
C SER A 96 0.86 6.96 8.45
N THR A 97 -0.43 6.67 8.21
CA THR A 97 -0.93 6.26 6.89
C THR A 97 -0.77 7.39 5.86
N ALA A 98 -1.10 8.62 6.24
CA ALA A 98 -0.89 9.79 5.38
C ALA A 98 0.59 10.00 5.05
N ASN A 99 1.48 9.85 6.04
CA ASN A 99 2.92 9.89 5.82
C ASN A 99 3.41 8.77 4.89
N PHE A 100 2.89 7.55 5.06
CA PHE A 100 3.18 6.42 4.17
C PHE A 100 2.80 6.75 2.72
N LEU A 101 1.59 7.24 2.47
CA LEU A 101 1.12 7.62 1.14
C LEU A 101 1.96 8.76 0.55
N LYS A 102 2.25 9.80 1.35
CA LYS A 102 3.11 10.91 0.95
C LYS A 102 4.51 10.42 0.53
N ARG A 103 5.13 9.56 1.33
CA ARG A 103 6.46 8.98 1.04
C ARG A 103 6.44 8.02 -0.14
N ALA A 104 5.32 7.34 -0.40
CA ALA A 104 5.11 6.54 -1.60
C ALA A 104 4.92 7.39 -2.86
N GLY A 105 4.77 8.72 -2.72
CA GLY A 105 4.63 9.68 -3.80
C GLY A 105 3.19 9.97 -4.18
N TRP A 106 2.27 9.88 -3.23
CA TRP A 106 0.90 10.35 -3.42
C TRP A 106 0.86 11.78 -3.93
N GLN A 107 0.03 12.03 -4.92
CA GLN A 107 -0.18 13.35 -5.55
C GLN A 107 -1.63 13.77 -5.31
N THR A 108 -1.82 14.84 -4.53
CA THR A 108 -3.16 15.39 -4.26
C THR A 108 -3.85 15.82 -5.56
N GLY A 109 -5.13 15.47 -5.70
CA GLY A 109 -5.92 15.77 -6.90
C GLY A 109 -5.66 14.84 -8.09
N MET A 110 -4.67 13.94 -8.01
CA MET A 110 -4.43 12.93 -9.03
C MET A 110 -5.35 11.71 -8.79
N PRO A 111 -6.12 11.24 -9.77
CA PRO A 111 -6.84 9.99 -9.63
C PRO A 111 -5.88 8.80 -9.48
N TRP A 112 -6.33 7.73 -8.86
CA TRP A 112 -5.57 6.47 -8.83
C TRP A 112 -5.55 5.80 -10.20
N GLY A 113 -6.66 5.95 -10.97
CA GLY A 113 -6.89 5.37 -12.28
C GLY A 113 -8.34 5.46 -12.70
N PHE A 114 -8.66 4.87 -13.81
CA PHE A 114 -10.03 4.71 -14.32
C PHE A 114 -10.12 3.50 -15.24
N GLU A 115 -11.33 2.97 -15.40
CA GLU A 115 -11.62 1.87 -16.31
C GLU A 115 -11.48 2.33 -17.78
N VAL A 116 -10.93 1.45 -18.61
CA VAL A 116 -10.68 1.74 -20.02
C VAL A 116 -11.14 0.61 -20.92
N THR A 117 -11.44 0.97 -22.17
CA THR A 117 -11.63 0.05 -23.29
C THR A 117 -10.38 0.04 -24.15
N ILE A 118 -9.97 -1.14 -24.57
CA ILE A 118 -8.85 -1.33 -25.51
C ILE A 118 -9.36 -1.80 -26.86
N PRO A 119 -8.67 -1.49 -27.98
CA PRO A 119 -9.05 -1.96 -29.29
C PRO A 119 -9.05 -3.49 -29.39
N GLN A 120 -9.88 -4.00 -30.30
CA GLN A 120 -9.90 -5.43 -30.60
C GLN A 120 -8.51 -5.90 -31.07
N GLY A 121 -8.06 -7.02 -30.50
CA GLY A 121 -6.75 -7.59 -30.80
C GLY A 121 -5.58 -7.03 -29.95
N MET A 122 -5.81 -5.97 -29.17
CA MET A 122 -4.80 -5.51 -28.20
C MET A 122 -4.75 -6.46 -27.00
N SER A 123 -3.55 -6.89 -26.63
CA SER A 123 -3.35 -7.75 -25.44
C SER A 123 -2.87 -6.91 -24.26
N VAL A 124 -3.41 -7.23 -23.07
CA VAL A 124 -2.92 -6.72 -21.78
C VAL A 124 -1.94 -7.69 -21.09
N ALA A 125 -1.62 -8.81 -21.74
CA ALA A 125 -0.67 -9.77 -21.20
C ALA A 125 0.72 -9.12 -21.05
N GLY A 126 1.29 -9.23 -19.85
CA GLY A 126 2.57 -8.60 -19.51
C GLY A 126 2.51 -7.11 -19.14
N GLU A 127 1.36 -6.46 -19.30
CA GLU A 127 1.16 -5.09 -18.79
C GLU A 127 1.01 -5.09 -17.27
N SER A 128 1.44 -4.00 -16.66
CA SER A 128 1.38 -3.85 -15.19
C SER A 128 1.48 -2.38 -14.79
N ARG A 129 1.16 -2.09 -13.53
CA ARG A 129 1.37 -0.75 -12.96
C ARG A 129 2.83 -0.26 -13.03
N ARG A 130 3.79 -1.14 -13.30
CA ARG A 130 5.21 -0.80 -13.43
C ARG A 130 5.60 -0.44 -14.87
N ASN A 131 4.91 -0.99 -15.86
CA ASN A 131 5.15 -0.75 -17.29
C ASN A 131 4.40 0.51 -17.74
N LYS A 132 4.86 1.67 -17.25
CA LYS A 132 4.19 2.95 -17.54
C LYS A 132 4.63 3.51 -18.88
N ARG A 133 3.62 3.97 -19.65
CA ARG A 133 3.78 4.76 -20.88
C ARG A 133 3.03 6.07 -20.74
N SER A 134 3.32 7.06 -21.55
CA SER A 134 2.58 8.32 -21.56
C SER A 134 1.12 8.12 -21.96
N LEU A 135 0.21 8.97 -21.48
CA LEU A 135 -1.18 8.95 -21.92
C LEU A 135 -1.30 9.11 -23.44
N ASN A 136 -0.47 9.96 -24.08
CA ASN A 136 -0.43 10.09 -25.52
C ASN A 136 -0.13 8.75 -26.22
N SER A 137 0.76 7.94 -25.64
CA SER A 137 1.09 6.61 -26.19
C SER A 137 -0.11 5.67 -26.12
N TRP A 138 -0.91 5.72 -25.05
CA TRP A 138 -2.12 4.93 -24.93
C TRP A 138 -3.23 5.41 -25.90
N VAL A 139 -3.38 6.73 -26.04
CA VAL A 139 -4.30 7.32 -27.02
C VAL A 139 -3.95 6.88 -28.45
N ALA A 140 -2.66 6.92 -28.80
CA ALA A 140 -2.16 6.50 -30.12
C ALA A 140 -2.43 5.00 -30.39
N GLN A 141 -2.54 4.19 -29.34
CA GLN A 141 -2.91 2.77 -29.45
C GLN A 141 -4.43 2.54 -29.45
N GLY A 142 -5.25 3.61 -29.41
CA GLY A 142 -6.70 3.53 -29.46
C GLY A 142 -7.38 3.21 -28.13
N VAL A 143 -6.67 3.35 -27.01
CA VAL A 143 -7.27 3.17 -25.67
C VAL A 143 -8.17 4.37 -25.36
N THR A 144 -9.38 4.11 -24.87
CA THR A 144 -10.37 5.12 -24.46
C THR A 144 -10.84 4.83 -23.03
N ARG A 145 -11.52 5.77 -22.39
CA ARG A 145 -12.25 5.45 -21.16
C ARG A 145 -13.39 4.49 -21.45
N ALA A 146 -13.84 3.73 -20.45
CA ALA A 146 -14.93 2.78 -20.58
C ALA A 146 -16.25 3.42 -21.03
N ASP A 147 -16.47 4.71 -20.70
CA ASP A 147 -17.61 5.51 -21.15
C ASP A 147 -17.44 6.08 -22.58
N GLY A 148 -16.36 5.73 -23.30
CA GLY A 148 -16.04 6.20 -24.64
C GLY A 148 -15.42 7.60 -24.69
N THR A 149 -15.25 8.27 -23.56
CA THR A 149 -14.64 9.62 -23.53
C THR A 149 -13.11 9.56 -23.69
N ALA A 150 -12.50 10.72 -23.96
CA ALA A 150 -11.05 10.82 -24.13
C ALA A 150 -10.28 10.48 -22.83
N LEU A 151 -9.10 9.85 -22.97
CA LEU A 151 -8.24 9.56 -21.82
C LEU A 151 -7.72 10.84 -21.15
N ILE A 152 -7.41 11.86 -21.95
CA ILE A 152 -6.82 13.11 -21.48
C ILE A 152 -7.93 14.12 -21.24
N GLN A 153 -8.26 14.36 -19.97
CA GLN A 153 -9.30 15.30 -19.54
C GLN A 153 -8.90 15.99 -18.24
N GLY A 154 -9.42 17.18 -18.00
CA GLY A 154 -9.20 17.92 -16.77
C GLY A 154 -7.70 18.19 -16.52
N ASN A 155 -7.19 17.77 -15.38
CA ASN A 155 -5.81 17.96 -14.97
C ASN A 155 -4.82 16.92 -15.53
N LEU A 156 -5.26 16.02 -16.41
CA LEU A 156 -4.40 14.99 -16.97
C LEU A 156 -3.65 15.54 -18.20
N SER A 157 -2.33 15.46 -18.15
CA SER A 157 -1.46 15.79 -19.29
C SER A 157 -1.15 14.55 -20.12
N GLY A 158 -1.02 14.72 -21.44
CA GLY A 158 -0.66 13.65 -22.36
C GLY A 158 0.70 13.00 -22.07
N SER A 159 1.60 13.71 -21.39
CA SER A 159 2.91 13.19 -20.97
C SER A 159 2.86 12.34 -19.69
N MET A 160 1.74 12.35 -18.96
CA MET A 160 1.61 11.60 -17.70
C MET A 160 1.84 10.10 -17.88
N PRO A 161 2.69 9.49 -17.05
CA PRO A 161 2.93 8.06 -17.11
C PRO A 161 1.77 7.28 -16.46
N ALA A 162 1.23 6.30 -17.18
CA ALA A 162 0.18 5.41 -16.72
C ALA A 162 0.45 3.97 -17.17
N GLY A 163 0.05 2.99 -16.38
CA GLY A 163 0.16 1.57 -16.69
C GLY A 163 -1.20 0.92 -16.87
N LEU A 164 -1.32 -0.10 -17.73
CA LEU A 164 -2.51 -0.92 -17.84
C LEU A 164 -2.47 -2.08 -16.86
N ILE A 165 -3.62 -2.37 -16.24
CA ILE A 165 -3.80 -3.55 -15.40
C ILE A 165 -5.16 -4.21 -15.69
N SER A 166 -5.21 -5.53 -15.53
CA SER A 166 -6.43 -6.34 -15.57
C SER A 166 -6.49 -7.21 -14.32
N PRO A 167 -6.99 -6.68 -13.17
CA PRO A 167 -6.93 -7.38 -11.89
C PRO A 167 -7.72 -8.69 -11.85
N ALA A 168 -8.80 -8.76 -12.64
CA ALA A 168 -9.67 -9.94 -12.73
C ALA A 168 -9.32 -10.86 -13.92
N GLY A 169 -8.13 -10.71 -14.49
CA GLY A 169 -7.66 -11.50 -15.64
C GLY A 169 -8.15 -10.97 -16.99
N ALA A 170 -7.88 -11.75 -18.06
CA ALA A 170 -8.05 -11.31 -19.44
C ALA A 170 -9.49 -10.91 -19.83
N ASN A 171 -10.49 -11.49 -19.13
CA ASN A 171 -11.91 -11.24 -19.41
C ASN A 171 -12.55 -10.23 -18.44
N GLY A 172 -11.75 -9.68 -17.51
CA GLY A 172 -12.22 -8.70 -16.53
C GLY A 172 -12.05 -7.26 -16.99
N PRO A 173 -12.51 -6.29 -16.19
CA PRO A 173 -12.31 -4.88 -16.47
C PRO A 173 -10.83 -4.52 -16.53
N ILE A 174 -10.51 -3.62 -17.44
CA ILE A 174 -9.15 -3.12 -17.66
C ILE A 174 -9.07 -1.70 -17.11
N PHE A 175 -8.00 -1.40 -16.37
CA PHE A 175 -7.80 -0.08 -15.78
C PHE A 175 -6.49 0.53 -16.24
N LEU A 176 -6.53 1.83 -16.50
CA LEU A 176 -5.34 2.67 -16.64
C LEU A 176 -5.04 3.31 -15.29
N VAL A 177 -3.86 3.04 -14.74
CA VAL A 177 -3.51 3.43 -13.36
C VAL A 177 -2.30 4.37 -13.32
N PHE A 178 -2.36 5.32 -12.41
CA PHE A 178 -1.37 6.37 -12.22
C PHE A 178 -0.43 6.12 -11.02
N LYS A 179 0.16 7.19 -10.51
CA LYS A 179 1.07 7.14 -9.38
C LYS A 179 0.37 6.81 -8.06
N ASN A 180 -0.89 7.23 -7.90
CA ASN A 180 -1.67 7.04 -6.68
C ASN A 180 -2.29 5.63 -6.54
N PHE A 181 -1.93 4.72 -7.44
CA PHE A 181 -2.38 3.32 -7.37
C PHE A 181 -1.41 2.46 -6.57
#